data_a9770594133240ac630a528e02558a8f
#
_entry.id   a9770594133240ac630a528e02558a8f
#
_cell.length_a   1.000
_cell.length_b   1.000
_cell.length_c   1.000
_cell.angle_alpha   90.00
_cell.angle_beta   90.00
_cell.angle_gamma   90.00
#
_symmetry.space_group_name_H-M   'P 1'
#
loop_
_entity.id
_entity.type
_entity.pdbx_description
1 polymer ?
#
loop_
_entity_poly.entity_id
_entity_poly.type
_entity_poly.pdbx_seq_one_letter_code
_entity_poly.pdbx_strand_id
1 'polypeptide(L)'
;MIDIKQNFFELFALPVAYQVDQQQLAGRYRELQKVLHPDRFSHLSERERRLSVQYTAYLNEAQATLKSPLKRAQYLLKLQGVDTTSETSVTMEPAFLMRQMELREELDAAARAADPEAALEALQQEVADELRQQRQQFEARYQADDFDAAAGAVRKMQFLEKLVLEIEAQEDQLLD
;
A
#
# COMPACT_ATOMS: atom_id res chain seq x y z
N MET A 1 -24.36 -13.44 0.30
CA MET A 1 -24.11 -12.48 -0.80
C MET A 1 -23.18 -11.40 -0.26
N ILE A 2 -22.09 -11.10 -0.94
CA ILE A 2 -21.20 -10.00 -0.53
C ILE A 2 -21.91 -8.68 -0.80
N ASP A 3 -22.00 -7.83 0.21
CA ASP A 3 -22.54 -6.48 0.04
C ASP A 3 -21.41 -5.54 -0.38
N ILE A 4 -21.43 -5.13 -1.66
CA ILE A 4 -20.46 -4.18 -2.23
C ILE A 4 -20.62 -2.75 -1.68
N LYS A 5 -21.62 -2.50 -0.84
CA LYS A 5 -21.79 -1.22 -0.11
C LYS A 5 -20.96 -1.15 1.17
N GLN A 6 -20.51 -2.30 1.66
CA GLN A 6 -19.60 -2.36 2.80
C GLN A 6 -18.22 -1.82 2.40
N ASN A 7 -17.55 -1.12 3.32
CA ASN A 7 -16.13 -0.82 3.11
C ASN A 7 -15.27 -2.09 3.24
N PHE A 8 -14.01 -2.01 2.85
CA PHE A 8 -13.11 -3.16 2.84
C PHE A 8 -12.86 -3.75 4.23
N PHE A 9 -12.83 -2.94 5.28
CA PHE A 9 -12.69 -3.42 6.65
C PHE A 9 -13.91 -4.22 7.10
N GLU A 10 -15.10 -3.70 6.83
CA GLU A 10 -16.37 -4.37 7.16
C GLU A 10 -16.49 -5.71 6.43
N LEU A 11 -16.07 -5.80 5.16
CA LEU A 11 -16.07 -7.03 4.37
C LEU A 11 -15.30 -8.15 5.06
N PHE A 12 -14.19 -7.83 5.71
CA PHE A 12 -13.34 -8.79 6.42
C PHE A 12 -13.62 -8.87 7.93
N ALA A 13 -14.68 -8.22 8.41
CA ALA A 13 -15.00 -8.12 9.83
C ALA A 13 -13.83 -7.57 10.68
N LEU A 14 -13.12 -6.59 10.14
CA LEU A 14 -11.99 -5.91 10.77
C LEU A 14 -12.41 -4.52 11.25
N PRO A 15 -11.84 -4.02 12.36
CA PRO A 15 -11.97 -2.62 12.72
C PRO A 15 -11.41 -1.69 11.63
N VAL A 16 -12.03 -0.52 11.44
CA VAL A 16 -11.49 0.53 10.56
C VAL A 16 -10.30 1.18 11.27
N ALA A 17 -9.10 0.68 10.98
CA ALA A 17 -7.86 1.12 11.60
C ALA A 17 -6.65 0.85 10.69
N TYR A 18 -5.56 1.57 10.93
CA TYR A 18 -4.33 1.34 10.17
C TYR A 18 -3.69 -0.01 10.50
N GLN A 19 -3.68 -0.41 11.77
CA GLN A 19 -3.22 -1.74 12.17
C GLN A 19 -4.28 -2.78 11.82
N VAL A 20 -3.87 -3.80 11.10
CA VAL A 20 -4.72 -4.90 10.64
C VAL A 20 -4.11 -6.24 11.05
N ASP A 21 -4.93 -7.09 11.64
CA ASP A 21 -4.58 -8.50 11.88
C ASP A 21 -4.49 -9.23 10.53
N GLN A 22 -3.26 -9.46 10.06
CA GLN A 22 -3.00 -10.10 8.77
C GLN A 22 -3.47 -11.58 8.74
N GLN A 23 -3.47 -12.26 9.85
CA GLN A 23 -3.97 -13.64 9.93
C GLN A 23 -5.49 -13.68 9.80
N GLN A 24 -6.18 -12.77 10.46
CA GLN A 24 -7.64 -12.64 10.33
C GLN A 24 -8.02 -12.24 8.90
N LEU A 25 -7.34 -11.28 8.31
CA LEU A 25 -7.54 -10.89 6.91
C LEU A 25 -7.38 -12.07 5.95
N ALA A 26 -6.30 -12.83 6.08
CA ALA A 26 -6.02 -13.98 5.22
C ALA A 26 -7.05 -15.12 5.43
N GLY A 27 -7.47 -15.36 6.68
CA GLY A 27 -8.48 -16.35 7.01
C GLY A 27 -9.85 -16.01 6.39
N ARG A 28 -10.32 -14.78 6.59
CA ARG A 28 -11.59 -14.29 6.02
C ARG A 28 -11.56 -14.26 4.49
N TYR A 29 -10.45 -13.85 3.89
CA TYR A 29 -10.29 -13.89 2.44
C TYR A 29 -10.48 -15.31 1.88
N ARG A 30 -9.85 -16.31 2.49
CA ARG A 30 -10.00 -17.72 2.06
C ARG A 30 -11.44 -18.22 2.22
N GLU A 31 -12.12 -17.88 3.30
CA GLU A 31 -13.53 -18.23 3.51
C GLU A 31 -14.44 -17.64 2.43
N LEU A 32 -14.29 -16.33 2.16
CA LEU A 32 -15.09 -15.62 1.16
C LEU A 32 -14.76 -16.11 -0.25
N GLN A 33 -13.50 -16.42 -0.54
CA GLN A 33 -13.08 -16.96 -1.83
C GLN A 33 -13.72 -18.31 -2.12
N LYS A 34 -13.85 -19.19 -1.11
CA LYS A 34 -14.53 -20.47 -1.26
C LYS A 34 -16.01 -20.30 -1.61
N VAL A 35 -16.68 -19.30 -1.02
CA VAL A 35 -18.10 -19.00 -1.30
C VAL A 35 -18.29 -18.47 -2.70
N LEU A 36 -17.32 -17.72 -3.23
CA LEU A 36 -17.39 -17.05 -4.54
C LEU A 36 -16.74 -17.85 -5.67
N HIS A 37 -16.23 -19.05 -5.42
CA HIS A 37 -15.50 -19.83 -6.42
C HIS A 37 -16.37 -20.06 -7.68
N PRO A 38 -15.85 -19.82 -8.89
CA PRO A 38 -16.60 -19.92 -10.14
C PRO A 38 -17.32 -21.24 -10.34
N ASP A 39 -16.76 -22.35 -9.86
CA ASP A 39 -17.35 -23.70 -9.98
C ASP A 39 -18.70 -23.82 -9.26
N ARG A 40 -18.95 -23.01 -8.23
CA ARG A 40 -20.25 -22.96 -7.55
C ARG A 40 -21.32 -22.25 -8.36
N PHE A 41 -20.92 -21.45 -9.36
CA PHE A 41 -21.78 -20.62 -10.19
C PHE A 41 -21.92 -21.13 -11.62
N SER A 42 -21.30 -22.27 -11.96
CA SER A 42 -21.35 -22.88 -13.29
C SER A 42 -22.77 -23.28 -13.72
N HIS A 43 -23.68 -23.53 -12.78
CA HIS A 43 -25.08 -23.91 -13.00
C HIS A 43 -26.05 -22.72 -12.98
N LEU A 44 -25.56 -21.51 -12.73
CA LEU A 44 -26.37 -20.31 -12.54
C LEU A 44 -26.58 -19.55 -13.87
N SER A 45 -27.56 -18.65 -13.82
CA SER A 45 -27.83 -17.75 -14.94
C SER A 45 -26.61 -16.87 -15.29
N GLU A 46 -26.58 -16.38 -16.51
CA GLU A 46 -25.51 -15.47 -16.98
C GLU A 46 -25.37 -14.22 -16.09
N ARG A 47 -26.49 -13.71 -15.57
CA ARG A 47 -26.50 -12.58 -14.63
C ARG A 47 -25.80 -12.92 -13.33
N GLU A 48 -26.07 -14.07 -12.75
CA GLU A 48 -25.45 -14.52 -11.51
C GLU A 48 -23.95 -14.79 -11.67
N ARG A 49 -23.55 -15.32 -12.82
CA ARG A 49 -22.13 -15.48 -13.16
C ARG A 49 -21.41 -14.14 -13.25
N ARG A 50 -22.01 -13.12 -13.86
CA ARG A 50 -21.46 -11.76 -13.92
C ARG A 50 -21.31 -11.16 -12.53
N LEU A 51 -22.31 -11.32 -11.67
CA LEU A 51 -22.24 -10.87 -10.27
C LEU A 51 -21.11 -11.57 -9.50
N SER A 52 -20.93 -12.87 -9.69
CA SER A 52 -19.84 -13.63 -9.08
C SER A 52 -18.46 -13.07 -9.47
N VAL A 53 -18.28 -12.73 -10.75
CA VAL A 53 -17.04 -12.10 -11.23
C VAL A 53 -16.81 -10.73 -10.57
N GLN A 54 -17.85 -9.91 -10.47
CA GLN A 54 -17.76 -8.61 -9.80
C GLN A 54 -17.41 -8.73 -8.32
N TYR A 55 -18.04 -9.65 -7.60
CA TYR A 55 -17.74 -9.90 -6.18
C TYR A 55 -16.34 -10.44 -5.98
N THR A 56 -15.86 -11.29 -6.86
CA THR A 56 -14.49 -11.81 -6.81
C THR A 56 -13.47 -10.68 -7.03
N ALA A 57 -13.71 -9.83 -8.01
CA ALA A 57 -12.85 -8.67 -8.26
C ALA A 57 -12.84 -7.71 -7.06
N TYR A 58 -14.00 -7.42 -6.47
CA TYR A 58 -14.12 -6.59 -5.28
C TYR A 58 -13.39 -7.19 -4.07
N LEU A 59 -13.55 -8.50 -3.84
CA LEU A 59 -12.85 -9.22 -2.78
C LEU A 59 -11.33 -9.15 -2.94
N ASN A 60 -10.84 -9.35 -4.16
CA ASN A 60 -9.41 -9.31 -4.46
C ASN A 60 -8.83 -7.90 -4.29
N GLU A 61 -9.54 -6.88 -4.74
CA GLU A 61 -9.15 -5.48 -4.54
C GLU A 61 -9.10 -5.11 -3.05
N ALA A 62 -10.12 -5.49 -2.29
CA ALA A 62 -10.19 -5.24 -0.87
C ALA A 62 -9.03 -5.91 -0.12
N GLN A 63 -8.73 -7.15 -0.42
CA GLN A 63 -7.61 -7.88 0.19
C GLN A 63 -6.26 -7.24 -0.17
N ALA A 64 -6.03 -6.92 -1.43
CA ALA A 64 -4.79 -6.28 -1.88
C ALA A 64 -4.60 -4.90 -1.22
N THR A 65 -5.68 -4.14 -1.06
CA THR A 65 -5.66 -2.83 -0.41
C THR A 65 -5.31 -2.94 1.08
N LEU A 66 -5.98 -3.82 1.81
CA LEU A 66 -5.75 -3.97 3.25
C LEU A 66 -4.43 -4.68 3.59
N LYS A 67 -3.91 -5.49 2.69
CA LYS A 67 -2.62 -6.16 2.84
C LYS A 67 -1.43 -5.20 2.72
N SER A 68 -1.53 -4.18 1.87
CA SER A 68 -0.48 -3.19 1.64
C SER A 68 -0.58 -2.04 2.65
N PRO A 69 0.47 -1.73 3.43
CA PRO A 69 0.46 -0.59 4.34
C PRO A 69 0.18 0.75 3.64
N LEU A 70 0.76 0.98 2.47
CA LEU A 70 0.53 2.20 1.69
C LEU A 70 -0.90 2.29 1.17
N LYS A 71 -1.39 1.26 0.49
CA LYS A 71 -2.76 1.24 -0.05
C LYS A 71 -3.81 1.32 1.06
N ARG A 72 -3.55 0.71 2.20
CA ARG A 72 -4.42 0.80 3.38
C ARG A 72 -4.48 2.23 3.93
N ALA A 73 -3.34 2.91 4.03
CA ALA A 73 -3.28 4.31 4.43
C ALA A 73 -4.06 5.22 3.46
N GLN A 74 -3.85 5.04 2.16
CA GLN A 74 -4.59 5.75 1.11
C GLN A 74 -6.09 5.50 1.20
N TYR A 75 -6.49 4.27 1.44
CA TYR A 75 -7.89 3.88 1.57
C TYR A 75 -8.56 4.48 2.81
N LEU A 76 -7.87 4.48 3.96
CA LEU A 76 -8.35 5.12 5.18
C LEU A 76 -8.62 6.62 4.95
N LEU A 77 -7.71 7.32 4.27
CA LEU A 77 -7.91 8.72 3.91
C LEU A 77 -9.06 8.92 2.92
N LYS A 78 -9.21 8.02 1.96
CA LYS A 78 -10.34 8.03 1.02
C LYS A 78 -11.67 7.91 1.73
N LEU A 79 -11.77 7.08 2.77
CA LEU A 79 -12.96 6.98 3.62
C LEU A 79 -13.29 8.29 4.34
N GLN A 80 -12.32 9.16 4.55
CA GLN A 80 -12.46 10.51 5.11
C GLN A 80 -12.63 11.59 4.04
N GLY A 81 -12.78 11.20 2.77
CA GLY A 81 -12.93 12.13 1.66
C GLY A 81 -11.64 12.77 1.15
N VAL A 82 -10.48 12.24 1.55
CA VAL A 82 -9.15 12.74 1.14
C VAL A 82 -8.56 11.81 0.08
N ASP A 83 -8.37 12.33 -1.14
CA ASP A 83 -7.72 11.61 -2.24
C ASP A 83 -6.22 11.90 -2.24
N THR A 84 -5.41 10.84 -2.13
CA THR A 84 -3.94 10.89 -2.18
C THR A 84 -3.37 10.26 -3.44
N THR A 85 -4.23 9.79 -4.34
CA THR A 85 -3.82 9.11 -5.59
C THR A 85 -3.72 10.06 -6.77
N SER A 86 -4.37 11.23 -6.72
CA SER A 86 -4.28 12.25 -7.76
C SER A 86 -3.00 13.08 -7.60
N GLU A 87 -2.31 13.33 -8.72
CA GLU A 87 -1.13 14.19 -8.76
C GLU A 87 -1.44 15.69 -8.57
N THR A 88 -2.72 16.03 -8.49
CA THR A 88 -3.18 17.41 -8.42
C THR A 88 -2.92 18.05 -7.06
N SER A 89 -2.02 19.01 -7.09
CA SER A 89 -1.87 20.11 -6.13
C SER A 89 -1.52 19.74 -4.70
N VAL A 90 -0.34 19.16 -4.50
CA VAL A 90 0.22 19.20 -3.18
C VAL A 90 1.54 19.91 -3.23
N THR A 91 1.56 21.04 -2.56
CA THR A 91 2.81 21.71 -2.22
C THR A 91 3.62 20.76 -1.33
N MET A 92 4.59 20.08 -1.92
CA MET A 92 5.53 19.28 -1.13
C MET A 92 6.37 20.21 -0.28
N GLU A 93 6.60 19.83 0.96
CA GLU A 93 7.51 20.53 1.85
C GLU A 93 8.90 20.61 1.21
N PRO A 94 9.55 21.79 1.15
CA PRO A 94 10.87 21.95 0.54
C PRO A 94 11.91 20.98 1.11
N ALA A 95 11.87 20.72 2.42
CA ALA A 95 12.76 19.76 3.08
C ALA A 95 12.61 18.34 2.52
N PHE A 96 11.39 17.92 2.20
CA PHE A 96 11.17 16.61 1.61
C PHE A 96 11.62 16.53 0.16
N LEU A 97 11.46 17.59 -0.62
CA LEU A 97 12.00 17.65 -1.98
C LEU A 97 13.53 17.54 -1.97
N MET A 98 14.20 18.22 -1.04
CA MET A 98 15.65 18.08 -0.85
C MET A 98 16.04 16.65 -0.48
N ARG A 99 15.31 16.03 0.45
CA ARG A 99 15.58 14.65 0.83
C ARG A 99 15.39 13.66 -0.32
N GLN A 100 14.41 13.87 -1.18
CA GLN A 100 14.24 13.08 -2.41
C GLN A 100 15.46 13.19 -3.33
N MET A 101 16.00 14.39 -3.50
CA MET A 101 17.20 14.61 -4.31
C MET A 101 18.42 13.90 -3.70
N GLU A 102 18.62 14.03 -2.38
CA GLU A 102 19.70 13.36 -1.67
C GLU A 102 19.63 11.84 -1.84
N LEU A 103 18.47 11.24 -1.61
CA LEU A 103 18.28 9.79 -1.76
C LEU A 103 18.50 9.32 -3.21
N ARG A 104 18.16 10.14 -4.22
CA ARG A 104 18.47 9.84 -5.62
C ARG A 104 19.97 9.87 -5.90
N GLU A 105 20.67 10.85 -5.36
CA GLU A 105 22.13 10.96 -5.48
C GLU A 105 22.82 9.80 -4.75
N GLU A 106 22.33 9.40 -3.57
CA GLU A 106 22.83 8.24 -2.83
C GLU A 106 22.66 6.94 -3.59
N LEU A 107 21.52 6.73 -4.26
CA LEU A 107 21.28 5.56 -5.11
C LEU A 107 22.26 5.52 -6.29
N ASP A 108 22.44 6.65 -6.97
CA ASP A 108 23.41 6.76 -8.08
C ASP A 108 24.84 6.52 -7.61
N ALA A 109 25.20 7.00 -6.43
CA ALA A 109 26.52 6.80 -5.84
C ALA A 109 26.73 5.34 -5.40
N ALA A 110 25.73 4.71 -4.79
CA ALA A 110 25.78 3.31 -4.37
C ALA A 110 26.03 2.37 -5.55
N ALA A 111 25.33 2.58 -6.67
CA ALA A 111 25.52 1.77 -7.88
C ALA A 111 26.92 1.85 -8.49
N ARG A 112 27.69 2.91 -8.17
CA ARG A 112 29.05 3.17 -8.67
C ARG A 112 30.13 2.99 -7.59
N ALA A 113 29.77 2.57 -6.41
CA ALA A 113 30.68 2.37 -5.30
C ALA A 113 31.69 1.24 -5.59
N ALA A 114 32.78 1.21 -4.84
CA ALA A 114 33.76 0.11 -4.91
C ALA A 114 33.14 -1.25 -4.51
N ASP A 115 32.19 -1.23 -3.61
CA ASP A 115 31.35 -2.36 -3.21
C ASP A 115 29.88 -1.94 -3.36
N PRO A 116 29.29 -2.10 -4.55
CA PRO A 116 27.91 -1.68 -4.80
C PRO A 116 26.87 -2.45 -3.98
N GLU A 117 27.10 -3.74 -3.75
CA GLU A 117 26.19 -4.59 -2.98
C GLU A 117 26.05 -4.07 -1.54
N ALA A 118 27.17 -3.86 -0.84
CA ALA A 118 27.15 -3.32 0.52
C ALA A 118 26.57 -1.89 0.57
N ALA A 119 26.84 -1.06 -0.45
CA ALA A 119 26.30 0.32 -0.50
C ALA A 119 24.79 0.34 -0.74
N LEU A 120 24.27 -0.52 -1.61
CA LEU A 120 22.82 -0.66 -1.86
C LEU A 120 22.09 -1.23 -0.64
N GLU A 121 22.65 -2.24 0.02
CA GLU A 121 22.09 -2.80 1.26
C GLU A 121 22.00 -1.72 2.37
N ALA A 122 23.03 -0.90 2.54
CA ALA A 122 23.02 0.19 3.51
C ALA A 122 21.92 1.23 3.18
N LEU A 123 21.79 1.60 1.91
CA LEU A 123 20.74 2.51 1.45
C LEU A 123 19.35 1.91 1.63
N GLN A 124 19.17 0.64 1.33
CA GLN A 124 17.91 -0.08 1.53
C GLN A 124 17.49 -0.04 3.00
N GLN A 125 18.43 -0.27 3.92
CA GLN A 125 18.16 -0.20 5.36
C GLN A 125 17.74 1.22 5.79
N GLU A 126 18.42 2.25 5.30
CA GLU A 126 18.09 3.64 5.59
C GLU A 126 16.69 4.01 5.11
N VAL A 127 16.37 3.66 3.86
CA VAL A 127 15.04 3.89 3.28
C VAL A 127 13.95 3.12 4.02
N ALA A 128 14.22 1.88 4.44
CA ALA A 128 13.30 1.07 5.24
C ALA A 128 13.01 1.72 6.61
N ASP A 129 14.02 2.31 7.24
CA ASP A 129 13.86 3.01 8.50
C ASP A 129 13.04 4.30 8.35
N GLU A 130 13.29 5.09 7.31
CA GLU A 130 12.49 6.27 6.99
C GLU A 130 11.04 5.89 6.69
N LEU A 131 10.82 4.83 5.92
CA LEU A 131 9.48 4.33 5.60
C LEU A 131 8.72 3.91 6.87
N ARG A 132 9.40 3.23 7.79
CA ARG A 132 8.82 2.86 9.10
C ARG A 132 8.40 4.08 9.90
N GLN A 133 9.24 5.12 9.92
CA GLN A 133 8.92 6.39 10.58
C GLN A 133 7.69 7.06 9.95
N GLN A 134 7.58 7.09 8.62
CA GLN A 134 6.44 7.68 7.94
C GLN A 134 5.15 6.91 8.20
N ARG A 135 5.19 5.59 8.30
CA ARG A 135 4.05 4.76 8.70
C ARG A 135 3.56 5.10 10.11
N GLN A 136 4.48 5.29 11.05
CA GLN A 136 4.16 5.70 12.42
C GLN A 136 3.58 7.12 12.45
N GLN A 137 4.13 8.05 11.67
CA GLN A 137 3.60 9.42 11.55
C GLN A 137 2.18 9.41 10.95
N PHE A 138 1.96 8.61 9.92
CA PHE A 138 0.62 8.45 9.35
C PHE A 138 -0.38 8.00 10.40
N GLU A 139 -0.07 6.93 11.13
CA GLU A 139 -0.97 6.38 12.15
C GLU A 139 -1.30 7.41 13.24
N ALA A 140 -0.29 8.09 13.76
CA ALA A 140 -0.47 9.10 14.79
C ALA A 140 -1.34 10.29 14.30
N ARG A 141 -1.10 10.78 13.09
CA ARG A 141 -1.86 11.88 12.49
C ARG A 141 -3.29 11.48 12.15
N TYR A 142 -3.47 10.27 11.62
CA TYR A 142 -4.79 9.74 11.34
C TYR A 142 -5.64 9.58 12.62
N GLN A 143 -5.06 9.04 13.69
CA GLN A 143 -5.72 8.89 14.99
C GLN A 143 -6.07 10.24 15.63
N ALA A 144 -5.31 11.28 15.33
CA ALA A 144 -5.56 12.65 15.78
C ALA A 144 -6.54 13.42 14.89
N ASP A 145 -7.15 12.78 13.89
CA ASP A 145 -8.02 13.40 12.86
C ASP A 145 -7.32 14.52 12.05
N ASP A 146 -5.98 14.54 12.07
CA ASP A 146 -5.17 15.46 11.25
C ASP A 146 -4.92 14.83 9.87
N PHE A 147 -5.96 14.82 9.04
CA PHE A 147 -5.92 14.14 7.74
C PHE A 147 -5.00 14.81 6.73
N ASP A 148 -4.79 16.11 6.82
CA ASP A 148 -3.85 16.83 5.95
C ASP A 148 -2.40 16.40 6.22
N ALA A 149 -2.01 16.34 7.50
CA ALA A 149 -0.70 15.84 7.88
C ALA A 149 -0.53 14.34 7.60
N ALA A 150 -1.58 13.55 7.81
CA ALA A 150 -1.61 12.13 7.44
C ALA A 150 -1.42 11.93 5.92
N ALA A 151 -2.06 12.76 5.10
CA ALA A 151 -1.87 12.75 3.65
C ALA A 151 -0.43 13.11 3.25
N GLY A 152 0.21 14.04 3.97
CA GLY A 152 1.63 14.36 3.81
C GLY A 152 2.53 13.15 4.05
N ALA A 153 2.27 12.40 5.12
CA ALA A 153 2.98 11.15 5.41
C ALA A 153 2.79 10.09 4.31
N VAL A 154 1.58 9.95 3.78
CA VAL A 154 1.29 9.03 2.66
C VAL A 154 2.12 9.37 1.42
N ARG A 155 2.29 10.64 1.09
CA ARG A 155 3.10 11.06 -0.06
C ARG A 155 4.57 10.72 0.11
N LYS A 156 5.09 10.88 1.32
CA LYS A 156 6.44 10.44 1.67
C LYS A 156 6.58 8.93 1.55
N MET A 157 5.59 8.16 2.03
CA MET A 157 5.55 6.71 1.86
C MET A 157 5.55 6.30 0.39
N GLN A 158 4.78 6.96 -0.46
CA GLN A 158 4.72 6.68 -1.90
C GLN A 158 6.10 6.80 -2.57
N PHE A 159 6.81 7.87 -2.27
CA PHE A 159 8.16 8.08 -2.78
C PHE A 159 9.13 7.00 -2.27
N LEU A 160 9.12 6.73 -0.96
CA LEU A 160 10.04 5.77 -0.34
C LEU A 160 9.79 4.34 -0.83
N GLU A 161 8.53 3.91 -0.97
CA GLU A 161 8.22 2.58 -1.53
C GLU A 161 8.66 2.44 -2.99
N LYS A 162 8.51 3.50 -3.79
CA LYS A 162 9.03 3.50 -5.15
C LYS A 162 10.56 3.39 -5.17
N LEU A 163 11.23 4.08 -4.27
CA LEU A 163 12.68 4.02 -4.15
C LEU A 163 13.17 2.62 -3.72
N VAL A 164 12.45 1.94 -2.83
CA VAL A 164 12.74 0.54 -2.47
C VAL A 164 12.76 -0.36 -3.72
N LEU A 165 11.75 -0.24 -4.58
CA LEU A 165 11.69 -1.01 -5.83
C LEU A 165 12.85 -0.69 -6.79
N GLU A 166 13.28 0.57 -6.82
CA GLU A 166 14.42 0.98 -7.64
C GLU A 166 15.75 0.44 -7.09
N ILE A 167 15.92 0.38 -5.76
CA ILE A 167 17.09 -0.24 -5.11
C ILE A 167 17.11 -1.74 -5.41
N GLU A 168 16.00 -2.45 -5.23
CA GLU A 168 15.87 -3.87 -5.55
C GLU A 168 16.22 -4.16 -7.02
N ALA A 169 15.75 -3.32 -7.95
CA ALA A 169 16.09 -3.45 -9.36
C ALA A 169 17.59 -3.25 -9.66
N GLN A 170 18.27 -2.39 -8.90
CA GLN A 170 19.72 -2.23 -9.01
C GLN A 170 20.47 -3.43 -8.43
N GLU A 171 20.01 -3.98 -7.32
CA GLU A 171 20.58 -5.22 -6.72
C GLU A 171 20.45 -6.39 -7.69
N ASP A 172 19.29 -6.58 -8.31
CA ASP A 172 19.07 -7.64 -9.30
C ASP A 172 20.05 -7.54 -10.49
N GLN A 173 20.35 -6.32 -10.95
CA GLN A 173 21.32 -6.10 -12.03
C GLN A 173 22.77 -6.44 -11.67
N LEU A 174 23.11 -6.48 -10.37
CA LEU A 174 24.44 -6.91 -9.93
C LEU A 174 24.61 -8.42 -9.92
N LEU A 175 23.50 -9.16 -9.89
CA LEU A 175 23.48 -10.63 -9.87
C LEU A 175 23.53 -11.26 -11.27
N ASP A 176 23.23 -10.46 -12.33
CA ASP A 176 23.26 -10.87 -13.74
C ASP A 176 24.67 -10.66 -14.36
#